data_f1097ea4e88fbb97690f52e4e8da7970
#
_entry.id   f1097ea4e88fbb97690f52e4e8da7970
#
_cell.length_a   1.000
_cell.length_b   1.000
_cell.length_c   1.000
_cell.angle_alpha   90.00
_cell.angle_beta   90.00
_cell.angle_gamma   90.00
#
_symmetry.space_group_name_H-M   'P 1'
#
loop_
_entity.id
_entity.type
_entity.pdbx_description
1 polymer ?
#
loop_
_entity_poly.entity_id
_entity_poly.type
_entity_poly.pdbx_seq_one_letter_code
_entity_poly.pdbx_strand_id
1 'polypeptide(L)'
;GGTNVIYAPKLSADGTETAVTSRKALDKSCTLTPKLFFQAAAQLGAMNADPIGDSYIAIIHPYAAYDLKTCKEFIEAHKYADPDTMYRGEIGKLGNIRFIETSEAKIWKDATCPEGLAVFGTLVLGAHAYGVTELEGGGLEHIVKQLGYGDDPLNQRASVGWKGMRAAERLVEQYMVRIESVSSYSSTAAAN
;
A
#
# COMPACT_ATOMS: atom_id res chain seq x y z
N GLY A 1 5.56 -11.96 2.57
CA GLY A 1 4.68 -11.48 1.53
C GLY A 1 3.65 -12.53 1.19
N GLY A 2 2.46 -12.16 0.79
CA GLY A 2 1.38 -13.08 0.45
C GLY A 2 1.66 -13.93 -0.79
N THR A 3 0.94 -15.03 -0.94
CA THR A 3 1.01 -15.93 -2.10
C THR A 3 0.30 -15.35 -3.32
N ASN A 4 -0.69 -14.46 -3.11
CA ASN A 4 -1.48 -13.85 -4.16
C ASN A 4 -0.78 -12.60 -4.68
N VAL A 5 0.00 -12.74 -5.75
CA VAL A 5 0.75 -11.65 -6.37
C VAL A 5 0.33 -11.46 -7.81
N ILE A 6 0.00 -10.22 -8.17
CA ILE A 6 -0.24 -9.78 -9.55
C ILE A 6 0.94 -8.91 -9.95
N TYR A 7 1.58 -9.23 -11.05
CA TYR A 7 2.66 -8.41 -11.62
C TYR A 7 2.10 -7.52 -12.72
N ALA A 8 2.55 -6.26 -12.74
CA ALA A 8 2.20 -5.36 -13.83
C ALA A 8 2.76 -5.90 -15.16
N PRO A 9 1.96 -5.97 -16.23
CA PRO A 9 2.40 -6.45 -17.51
C PRO A 9 3.40 -5.48 -18.16
N LYS A 10 4.24 -5.99 -19.05
CA LYS A 10 5.06 -5.15 -19.91
C LYS A 10 4.21 -4.54 -21.00
N LEU A 11 4.31 -3.24 -21.18
CA LEU A 11 3.67 -2.51 -22.25
C LEU A 11 4.68 -2.30 -23.39
N SER A 12 4.44 -2.92 -24.54
CA SER A 12 5.19 -2.67 -25.76
C SER A 12 4.76 -1.34 -26.41
N ALA A 13 5.60 -0.77 -27.27
CA ALA A 13 5.28 0.45 -28.02
C ALA A 13 3.98 0.34 -28.85
N ASP A 14 3.64 -0.86 -29.26
CA ASP A 14 2.41 -1.17 -30.03
C ASP A 14 1.17 -1.33 -29.13
N GLY A 15 1.29 -1.10 -27.83
CA GLY A 15 0.20 -1.28 -26.87
C GLY A 15 -0.08 -2.74 -26.48
N THR A 16 0.75 -3.69 -26.93
CA THR A 16 0.60 -5.10 -26.57
C THR A 16 1.08 -5.33 -25.14
N GLU A 17 0.24 -5.98 -24.34
CA GLU A 17 0.58 -6.37 -22.97
C GLU A 17 1.21 -7.77 -22.96
N THR A 18 2.37 -7.89 -22.36
CA THR A 18 3.03 -9.19 -22.12
C THR A 18 2.99 -9.50 -20.63
N ALA A 19 2.46 -10.64 -20.25
CA ALA A 19 2.36 -11.08 -18.87
C ALA A 19 3.76 -11.28 -18.24
N VAL A 20 3.91 -10.84 -17.00
CA VAL A 20 5.11 -11.01 -16.18
C VAL A 20 4.79 -11.97 -15.04
N THR A 21 5.65 -12.94 -14.79
CA THR A 21 5.43 -14.00 -13.78
C THR A 21 6.37 -13.90 -12.59
N SER A 22 7.30 -12.98 -12.59
CA SER A 22 8.25 -12.80 -11.49
C SER A 22 8.67 -11.34 -11.34
N ARG A 23 9.00 -10.95 -10.11
CA ARG A 23 9.48 -9.59 -9.80
C ARG A 23 10.71 -9.21 -10.64
N LYS A 24 11.64 -10.13 -10.80
CA LYS A 24 12.89 -9.91 -11.54
C LYS A 24 12.67 -9.62 -13.03
N ALA A 25 11.53 -10.04 -13.59
CA ALA A 25 11.19 -9.82 -14.99
C ALA A 25 10.48 -8.50 -15.26
N LEU A 26 10.18 -7.70 -14.21
CA LEU A 26 9.62 -6.37 -14.37
C LEU A 26 10.61 -5.43 -15.07
N ASP A 27 10.11 -4.44 -15.79
CA ASP A 27 10.89 -3.38 -16.40
C ASP A 27 10.22 -2.01 -16.22
N LYS A 28 10.81 -0.96 -16.78
CA LYS A 28 10.30 0.41 -16.68
C LYS A 28 8.90 0.61 -17.30
N SER A 29 8.46 -0.29 -18.18
CA SER A 29 7.13 -0.22 -18.80
C SER A 29 6.02 -0.83 -17.93
N CYS A 30 6.39 -1.57 -16.88
CA CYS A 30 5.47 -2.25 -15.97
C CYS A 30 4.87 -1.26 -14.96
N THR A 31 4.10 -0.30 -15.43
CA THR A 31 3.45 0.71 -14.60
C THR A 31 2.10 0.25 -14.06
N LEU A 32 1.63 0.92 -13.02
CA LEU A 32 0.35 0.62 -12.40
C LEU A 32 -0.81 1.12 -13.29
N THR A 33 -1.77 0.25 -13.57
CA THR A 33 -2.94 0.54 -14.41
C THR A 33 -4.25 0.21 -13.69
N PRO A 34 -5.38 0.86 -14.03
CA PRO A 34 -6.70 0.55 -13.48
C PRO A 34 -7.10 -0.92 -13.63
N LYS A 35 -6.72 -1.54 -14.75
CA LYS A 35 -7.00 -2.95 -15.06
C LYS A 35 -6.51 -3.91 -13.99
N LEU A 36 -5.32 -3.65 -13.40
CA LEU A 36 -4.75 -4.48 -12.33
C LEU A 36 -5.61 -4.50 -11.07
N PHE A 37 -6.24 -3.37 -10.76
CA PHE A 37 -7.16 -3.29 -9.63
C PHE A 37 -8.45 -4.05 -9.87
N PHE A 38 -9.00 -4.00 -11.08
CA PHE A 38 -10.15 -4.82 -11.43
C PHE A 38 -9.83 -6.32 -11.38
N GLN A 39 -8.62 -6.71 -11.79
CA GLN A 39 -8.15 -8.10 -11.64
C GLN A 39 -8.02 -8.49 -10.16
N ALA A 40 -7.46 -7.61 -9.32
CA ALA A 40 -7.36 -7.87 -7.88
C ALA A 40 -8.73 -7.99 -7.21
N ALA A 41 -9.69 -7.12 -7.56
CA ALA A 41 -11.06 -7.19 -7.05
C ALA A 41 -11.76 -8.48 -7.49
N ALA A 42 -11.60 -8.90 -8.75
CA ALA A 42 -12.14 -10.14 -9.25
C ALA A 42 -11.54 -11.37 -8.54
N GLN A 43 -10.24 -11.35 -8.26
CA GLN A 43 -9.57 -12.41 -7.51
C GLN A 43 -10.06 -12.49 -6.06
N LEU A 44 -10.21 -11.35 -5.37
CA LEU A 44 -10.78 -11.31 -4.02
C LEU A 44 -12.23 -11.82 -4.00
N GLY A 45 -13.04 -11.41 -4.98
CA GLY A 45 -14.42 -11.90 -5.11
C GLY A 45 -14.48 -13.42 -5.36
N ALA A 46 -13.59 -13.96 -6.20
CA ALA A 46 -13.49 -15.39 -6.45
C ALA A 46 -13.08 -16.20 -5.20
N MET A 47 -12.36 -15.56 -4.28
CA MET A 47 -11.97 -16.15 -2.99
C MET A 47 -13.02 -15.91 -1.88
N ASN A 48 -14.17 -15.36 -2.20
CA ASN A 48 -15.22 -14.97 -1.26
C ASN A 48 -14.72 -14.04 -0.15
N ALA A 49 -13.83 -13.12 -0.48
CA ALA A 49 -13.41 -12.08 0.44
C ALA A 49 -14.49 -11.02 0.57
N ASP A 50 -14.97 -10.78 1.79
CA ASP A 50 -15.92 -9.71 2.04
C ASP A 50 -15.25 -8.35 1.91
N PRO A 51 -15.93 -7.32 1.36
CA PRO A 51 -15.43 -5.97 1.35
C PRO A 51 -15.42 -5.38 2.76
N ILE A 52 -14.59 -4.37 2.99
CA ILE A 52 -14.54 -3.59 4.23
C ILE A 52 -15.56 -2.45 4.09
N GLY A 53 -16.76 -2.64 4.66
CA GLY A 53 -17.90 -1.77 4.42
C GLY A 53 -18.46 -1.99 3.02
N ASP A 54 -18.29 -1.02 2.12
CA ASP A 54 -18.82 -1.05 0.74
C ASP A 54 -17.74 -1.25 -0.33
N SER A 55 -16.46 -1.42 0.07
CA SER A 55 -15.33 -1.50 -0.87
C SER A 55 -14.13 -2.23 -0.30
N TYR A 56 -13.29 -2.79 -1.18
CA TYR A 56 -11.96 -3.23 -0.81
C TYR A 56 -11.05 -2.02 -0.58
N ILE A 57 -10.00 -2.18 0.22
CA ILE A 57 -9.04 -1.11 0.50
C ILE A 57 -7.73 -1.41 -0.23
N ALA A 58 -7.27 -0.45 -1.03
CA ALA A 58 -5.96 -0.49 -1.66
C ALA A 58 -5.00 0.49 -0.98
N ILE A 59 -3.89 -0.02 -0.46
CA ILE A 59 -2.80 0.78 0.10
C ILE A 59 -1.74 0.97 -0.97
N ILE A 60 -1.48 2.22 -1.35
CA ILE A 60 -0.63 2.57 -2.48
C ILE A 60 0.43 3.60 -2.09
N HIS A 61 1.64 3.48 -2.67
CA HIS A 61 2.68 4.49 -2.55
C HIS A 61 2.39 5.69 -3.47
N PRO A 62 2.66 6.96 -3.06
CA PRO A 62 2.40 8.15 -3.88
C PRO A 62 3.03 8.13 -5.28
N TYR A 63 4.22 7.53 -5.43
CA TYR A 63 4.87 7.42 -6.74
C TYR A 63 4.15 6.45 -7.69
N ALA A 64 3.60 5.36 -7.17
CA ALA A 64 2.77 4.46 -7.97
C ALA A 64 1.36 5.06 -8.22
N ALA A 65 0.85 5.86 -7.27
CA ALA A 65 -0.38 6.60 -7.43
C ALA A 65 -0.31 7.64 -8.55
N TYR A 66 0.86 8.26 -8.76
CA TYR A 66 1.09 9.17 -9.88
C TYR A 66 0.80 8.50 -11.24
N ASP A 67 1.31 7.28 -11.45
CA ASP A 67 1.07 6.54 -12.69
C ASP A 67 -0.42 6.26 -12.90
N LEU A 68 -1.13 5.90 -11.84
CA LEU A 68 -2.57 5.66 -11.89
C LEU A 68 -3.33 6.96 -12.24
N LYS A 69 -3.00 8.08 -11.58
CA LYS A 69 -3.63 9.39 -11.83
C LYS A 69 -3.38 9.94 -13.24
N THR A 70 -2.26 9.59 -13.86
CA THR A 70 -1.89 10.04 -15.22
C THR A 70 -2.40 9.10 -16.31
N CYS A 71 -2.94 7.94 -15.97
CA CYS A 71 -3.50 6.99 -16.93
C CYS A 71 -4.77 7.56 -17.59
N LYS A 72 -4.85 7.48 -18.92
CA LYS A 72 -5.99 8.01 -19.68
C LYS A 72 -7.32 7.40 -19.25
N GLU A 73 -7.35 6.11 -19.02
CA GLU A 73 -8.55 5.38 -18.59
C GLU A 73 -9.07 5.88 -17.25
N PHE A 74 -8.17 6.21 -16.33
CA PHE A 74 -8.52 6.76 -15.03
C PHE A 74 -9.07 8.18 -15.15
N ILE A 75 -8.43 9.02 -15.96
CA ILE A 75 -8.87 10.41 -16.20
C ILE A 75 -10.26 10.44 -16.84
N GLU A 76 -10.52 9.57 -17.82
CA GLU A 76 -11.82 9.49 -18.48
C GLU A 76 -12.92 9.02 -17.53
N ALA A 77 -12.65 8.00 -16.72
CA ALA A 77 -13.62 7.51 -15.73
C ALA A 77 -14.00 8.58 -14.71
N HIS A 78 -13.03 9.38 -14.24
CA HIS A 78 -13.27 10.42 -13.25
C HIS A 78 -13.95 11.68 -13.81
N LYS A 79 -13.80 11.99 -15.09
CA LYS A 79 -14.51 13.12 -15.73
C LYS A 79 -16.03 13.01 -15.63
N TYR A 80 -16.54 11.79 -15.61
CA TYR A 80 -17.98 11.54 -15.56
C TYR A 80 -18.50 11.28 -14.15
N ALA A 81 -17.64 10.88 -13.20
CA ALA A 81 -18.08 10.45 -11.88
C ALA A 81 -18.13 11.59 -10.86
N ASP A 82 -17.07 12.35 -10.71
CA ASP A 82 -16.97 13.45 -9.73
C ASP A 82 -15.80 14.39 -10.07
N PRO A 83 -16.07 15.54 -10.72
CA PRO A 83 -15.03 16.50 -11.08
C PRO A 83 -14.30 17.11 -9.88
N ASP A 84 -14.98 17.29 -8.74
CA ASP A 84 -14.41 17.91 -7.53
C ASP A 84 -13.31 17.05 -6.90
N THR A 85 -13.45 15.73 -6.91
CA THR A 85 -12.46 14.79 -6.39
C THR A 85 -11.15 14.87 -7.16
N MET A 86 -11.22 15.03 -8.47
CA MET A 86 -10.06 15.17 -9.34
C MET A 86 -9.25 16.44 -9.05
N TYR A 87 -9.92 17.57 -8.76
CA TYR A 87 -9.26 18.83 -8.41
C TYR A 87 -8.58 18.79 -7.04
N ARG A 88 -9.09 18.00 -6.10
CA ARG A 88 -8.47 17.82 -4.78
C ARG A 88 -7.25 16.89 -4.80
N GLY A 89 -7.00 16.20 -5.91
CA GLY A 89 -5.88 15.28 -6.07
C GLY A 89 -6.05 13.96 -5.30
N GLU A 90 -7.24 13.69 -4.80
CA GLU A 90 -7.58 12.40 -4.19
C GLU A 90 -7.75 11.34 -5.28
N ILE A 91 -7.31 10.10 -5.03
CA ILE A 91 -7.56 8.99 -5.95
C ILE A 91 -9.02 8.55 -5.85
N GLY A 92 -9.63 8.72 -4.68
CA GLY A 92 -11.03 8.40 -4.43
C GLY A 92 -11.30 6.89 -4.47
N LYS A 93 -12.32 6.50 -5.24
CA LYS A 93 -12.78 5.12 -5.39
C LYS A 93 -12.79 4.73 -6.87
N LEU A 94 -12.21 3.60 -7.19
CA LEU A 94 -12.24 3.02 -8.53
C LEU A 94 -13.04 1.71 -8.49
N GLY A 95 -14.24 1.71 -9.06
CA GLY A 95 -15.15 0.58 -8.96
C GLY A 95 -15.45 0.23 -7.50
N ASN A 96 -15.04 -0.95 -7.07
CA ASN A 96 -15.23 -1.46 -5.71
C ASN A 96 -13.97 -1.35 -4.82
N ILE A 97 -13.03 -0.44 -5.15
CA ILE A 97 -11.78 -0.27 -4.43
C ILE A 97 -11.60 1.18 -4.00
N ARG A 98 -11.35 1.39 -2.70
CA ARG A 98 -10.98 2.68 -2.11
C ARG A 98 -9.47 2.74 -1.94
N PHE A 99 -8.87 3.86 -2.30
CA PHE A 99 -7.43 4.05 -2.20
C PHE A 99 -7.02 4.80 -0.93
N ILE A 100 -5.93 4.34 -0.32
CA ILE A 100 -5.24 5.00 0.78
C ILE A 100 -3.79 5.19 0.36
N GLU A 101 -3.36 6.45 0.21
CA GLU A 101 -1.97 6.77 -0.08
C GLU A 101 -1.14 6.80 1.20
N THR A 102 0.02 6.16 1.17
CA THR A 102 0.99 6.21 2.26
C THR A 102 2.42 6.07 1.75
N SER A 103 3.33 6.88 2.28
CA SER A 103 4.77 6.79 2.01
C SER A 103 5.40 5.52 2.57
N GLU A 104 4.74 4.88 3.54
CA GLU A 104 5.20 3.64 4.18
C GLU A 104 4.86 2.37 3.37
N ALA A 105 4.16 2.51 2.23
CA ALA A 105 3.90 1.38 1.35
C ALA A 105 5.23 0.81 0.84
N LYS A 106 5.34 -0.53 0.87
CA LYS A 106 6.60 -1.25 0.68
C LYS A 106 7.24 -1.01 -0.69
N ILE A 107 8.51 -0.66 -0.66
CA ILE A 107 9.39 -0.54 -1.84
C ILE A 107 10.50 -1.58 -1.71
N TRP A 108 10.66 -2.41 -2.72
CA TRP A 108 11.78 -3.37 -2.81
C TRP A 108 12.86 -2.84 -3.75
N LYS A 109 14.10 -3.02 -3.34
CA LYS A 109 15.31 -2.76 -4.13
C LYS A 109 16.40 -3.76 -3.75
N ASP A 110 16.04 -5.03 -3.74
CA ASP A 110 16.91 -6.13 -3.36
C ASP A 110 17.29 -6.99 -4.58
N ALA A 111 18.03 -8.06 -4.36
CA ALA A 111 18.46 -8.98 -5.42
C ALA A 111 17.30 -9.67 -6.17
N THR A 112 16.07 -9.59 -5.66
CA THR A 112 14.87 -10.11 -6.31
C THR A 112 14.25 -9.14 -7.29
N CYS A 113 14.69 -7.86 -7.26
CA CYS A 113 14.24 -6.81 -8.18
C CYS A 113 15.08 -6.79 -9.46
N PRO A 114 14.58 -6.19 -10.55
CA PRO A 114 15.40 -5.90 -11.72
C PRO A 114 16.56 -4.96 -11.34
N GLU A 115 17.69 -5.11 -12.01
CA GLU A 115 18.87 -4.32 -11.71
C GLU A 115 18.59 -2.81 -11.86
N GLY A 116 18.89 -2.07 -10.80
CA GLY A 116 18.70 -0.61 -10.76
C GLY A 116 17.27 -0.12 -10.67
N LEU A 117 16.27 -1.00 -10.57
CA LEU A 117 14.86 -0.59 -10.47
C LEU A 117 14.29 -0.84 -9.08
N ALA A 118 13.46 0.08 -8.63
CA ALA A 118 12.63 -0.08 -7.44
C ALA A 118 11.26 -0.65 -7.81
N VAL A 119 10.80 -1.64 -7.06
CA VAL A 119 9.49 -2.27 -7.24
C VAL A 119 8.59 -1.83 -6.10
N PHE A 120 7.42 -1.29 -6.45
CA PHE A 120 6.42 -0.81 -5.52
C PHE A 120 5.37 -1.88 -5.29
N GLY A 121 5.04 -2.09 -4.01
CA GLY A 121 4.00 -3.02 -3.61
C GLY A 121 2.72 -2.28 -3.25
N THR A 122 1.67 -2.51 -4.01
CA THR A 122 0.32 -2.08 -3.68
C THR A 122 -0.44 -3.25 -3.09
N LEU A 123 -1.03 -3.06 -1.91
CA LEU A 123 -1.81 -4.09 -1.23
C LEU A 123 -3.31 -3.81 -1.41
N VAL A 124 -4.06 -4.81 -1.86
CA VAL A 124 -5.52 -4.76 -1.93
C VAL A 124 -6.06 -5.75 -0.90
N LEU A 125 -6.87 -5.25 0.03
CA LEU A 125 -7.31 -5.94 1.23
C LEU A 125 -8.82 -6.09 1.26
N GLY A 126 -9.28 -7.30 1.55
CA GLY A 126 -10.66 -7.58 1.99
C GLY A 126 -10.79 -7.55 3.52
N ALA A 127 -12.00 -7.72 4.02
CA ALA A 127 -12.25 -7.89 5.44
C ALA A 127 -11.51 -9.12 5.98
N HIS A 128 -11.08 -9.05 7.25
CA HIS A 128 -10.35 -10.14 7.93
C HIS A 128 -9.02 -10.55 7.29
N ALA A 129 -8.45 -9.75 6.39
CA ALA A 129 -7.14 -10.02 5.80
C ALA A 129 -6.02 -10.00 6.85
N TYR A 130 -6.09 -9.07 7.81
CA TYR A 130 -5.17 -8.99 8.95
C TYR A 130 -5.90 -8.53 10.21
N GLY A 131 -5.33 -8.83 11.35
CA GLY A 131 -5.79 -8.36 12.66
C GLY A 131 -4.69 -7.64 13.41
N VAL A 132 -5.07 -6.70 14.24
CA VAL A 132 -4.19 -5.98 15.17
C VAL A 132 -4.67 -6.30 16.58
N THR A 133 -3.73 -6.68 17.44
CA THR A 133 -4.06 -6.92 18.86
C THR A 133 -4.23 -5.61 19.58
N GLU A 134 -5.29 -5.52 20.36
CA GLU A 134 -5.51 -4.46 21.35
C GLU A 134 -5.55 -5.13 22.73
N LEU A 135 -4.54 -4.85 23.55
CA LEU A 135 -4.42 -5.38 24.90
C LEU A 135 -4.94 -4.35 25.90
N GLU A 136 -5.82 -4.77 26.78
CA GLU A 136 -6.26 -3.93 27.91
C GLU A 136 -5.04 -3.51 28.75
N GLY A 137 -4.83 -2.20 28.92
CA GLY A 137 -3.64 -1.65 29.57
C GLY A 137 -2.34 -1.68 28.75
N GLY A 138 -2.36 -2.22 27.50
CA GLY A 138 -1.21 -2.27 26.61
C GLY A 138 -1.15 -1.17 25.56
N GLY A 139 -2.04 -0.21 25.60
CA GLY A 139 -2.07 0.95 24.69
C GLY A 139 -0.82 1.83 24.81
N LEU A 140 -0.68 2.78 23.90
CA LEU A 140 0.42 3.75 23.95
C LEU A 140 0.26 4.64 25.18
N GLU A 141 1.19 4.52 26.13
CA GLU A 141 1.23 5.31 27.36
C GLU A 141 2.44 6.23 27.34
N HIS A 142 2.20 7.52 27.55
CA HIS A 142 3.24 8.52 27.73
C HIS A 142 3.55 8.67 29.22
N ILE A 143 4.80 8.45 29.59
CA ILE A 143 5.27 8.52 30.98
C ILE A 143 6.15 9.74 31.11
N VAL A 144 5.67 10.77 31.82
CA VAL A 144 6.45 11.98 32.11
C VAL A 144 6.75 11.99 33.59
N LYS A 145 8.02 11.99 33.91
CA LYS A 145 8.50 12.15 35.30
C LYS A 145 9.18 13.49 35.42
N GLN A 146 8.62 14.33 36.26
CA GLN A 146 9.14 15.68 36.52
C GLN A 146 10.43 15.64 37.34
N LEU A 147 11.10 16.79 37.45
CA LEU A 147 12.28 16.97 38.30
C LEU A 147 12.04 16.47 39.73
N GLY A 148 13.00 15.76 40.30
CA GLY A 148 12.90 15.22 41.64
C GLY A 148 12.12 13.93 41.81
N TYR A 149 11.72 13.26 40.72
CA TYR A 149 11.05 11.97 40.77
C TYR A 149 12.04 10.81 40.92
N GLY A 150 11.85 9.96 41.95
CA GLY A 150 12.70 8.82 42.23
C GLY A 150 13.96 9.22 43.03
N ASP A 151 15.12 8.65 42.66
CA ASP A 151 16.40 8.87 43.31
C ASP A 151 17.13 10.15 42.82
N ASP A 152 16.42 11.27 42.73
CA ASP A 152 17.00 12.56 42.31
C ASP A 152 16.79 13.63 43.37
N PRO A 153 17.56 13.59 44.50
CA PRO A 153 17.40 14.51 45.60
C PRO A 153 17.76 15.96 45.25
N LEU A 154 18.47 16.19 44.15
CA LEU A 154 18.89 17.54 43.74
C LEU A 154 17.96 18.17 42.70
N ASN A 155 16.87 17.49 42.30
CA ASN A 155 15.92 17.97 41.29
C ASN A 155 16.56 18.34 39.94
N GLN A 156 17.53 17.56 39.47
CA GLN A 156 18.30 17.87 38.27
C GLN A 156 17.90 17.06 37.05
N ARG A 157 17.04 16.03 37.24
CA ARG A 157 16.68 15.09 36.17
C ARG A 157 15.17 15.05 35.98
N ALA A 158 14.79 15.20 34.71
CA ALA A 158 13.45 14.85 34.24
C ALA A 158 13.54 13.75 33.20
N SER A 159 12.60 12.85 33.16
CA SER A 159 12.57 11.80 32.15
C SER A 159 11.22 11.73 31.46
N VAL A 160 11.27 11.50 30.14
CA VAL A 160 10.11 11.25 29.32
C VAL A 160 10.31 9.89 28.65
N GLY A 161 9.33 9.04 28.77
CA GLY A 161 9.33 7.72 28.15
C GLY A 161 7.96 7.42 27.56
N TRP A 162 7.93 6.38 26.76
CA TRP A 162 6.68 5.80 26.26
C TRP A 162 6.78 4.28 26.32
N LYS A 163 5.66 3.64 26.48
CA LYS A 163 5.51 2.19 26.31
C LYS A 163 4.26 1.88 25.52
N GLY A 164 4.29 0.79 24.77
CA GLY A 164 3.13 0.28 24.08
C GLY A 164 3.37 -1.17 23.66
N MET A 165 2.30 -1.93 23.66
CA MET A 165 2.29 -3.31 23.17
C MET A 165 1.36 -3.38 21.97
N ARG A 166 1.88 -3.81 20.83
CA ARG A 166 1.11 -3.96 19.61
C ARG A 166 1.66 -5.12 18.81
N ALA A 167 0.79 -5.98 18.33
CA ALA A 167 1.11 -6.98 17.35
C ALA A 167 0.11 -6.93 16.21
N ALA A 168 0.56 -7.19 15.00
CA ALA A 168 -0.27 -7.32 13.81
C ALA A 168 0.07 -8.63 13.12
N GLU A 169 -0.95 -9.41 12.78
CA GLU A 169 -0.79 -10.71 12.13
C GLU A 169 -1.77 -10.83 10.97
N ARG A 170 -1.37 -11.58 9.94
CA ARG A 170 -2.26 -11.93 8.83
C ARG A 170 -3.21 -13.05 9.30
N LEU A 171 -4.50 -12.82 9.15
CA LEU A 171 -5.53 -13.80 9.54
C LEU A 171 -5.85 -14.71 8.36
N VAL A 172 -6.25 -14.16 7.23
CA VAL A 172 -6.58 -14.92 6.03
C VAL A 172 -5.75 -14.40 4.86
N GLU A 173 -4.76 -15.15 4.45
CA GLU A 173 -3.84 -14.75 3.39
C GLU A 173 -4.53 -14.61 2.03
N GLN A 174 -5.57 -15.38 1.77
CA GLN A 174 -6.35 -15.34 0.53
C GLN A 174 -7.11 -14.03 0.35
N TYR A 175 -7.40 -13.29 1.43
CA TYR A 175 -8.11 -12.02 1.39
C TYR A 175 -7.19 -10.82 1.19
N MET A 176 -5.95 -11.09 0.81
CA MET A 176 -4.94 -10.09 0.52
C MET A 176 -4.34 -10.36 -0.86
N VAL A 177 -4.38 -9.37 -1.74
CA VAL A 177 -3.72 -9.40 -3.06
C VAL A 177 -2.66 -8.33 -3.10
N ARG A 178 -1.46 -8.69 -3.56
CA ARG A 178 -0.36 -7.75 -3.75
C ARG A 178 -0.13 -7.51 -5.24
N ILE A 179 -0.15 -6.25 -5.65
CA ILE A 179 0.21 -5.83 -6.99
C ILE A 179 1.64 -5.30 -6.94
N GLU A 180 2.52 -5.81 -7.79
CA GLU A 180 3.89 -5.35 -7.91
C GLU A 180 4.07 -4.62 -9.26
N SER A 181 4.52 -3.37 -9.17
CA SER A 181 4.71 -2.49 -10.33
C SER A 181 5.97 -1.65 -10.16
N VAL A 182 6.43 -1.05 -11.25
CA VAL A 182 7.47 -0.03 -11.27
C VAL A 182 6.80 1.33 -11.45
N SER A 183 7.39 2.41 -10.95
CA SER A 183 6.87 3.76 -11.15
C SER A 183 7.62 4.48 -12.27
N SER A 184 6.88 5.16 -13.14
CA SER A 184 7.46 6.02 -14.17
C SER A 184 8.04 7.30 -13.57
N TYR A 185 7.47 7.78 -12.45
CA TYR A 185 7.94 8.98 -11.76
C TYR A 185 9.30 8.75 -11.08
N SER A 186 9.48 7.64 -10.37
CA SER A 186 10.73 7.31 -9.69
C SER A 186 11.01 5.82 -9.73
N SER A 187 11.73 5.39 -10.76
CA SER A 187 12.13 3.99 -10.90
C SER A 187 13.32 3.59 -10.01
N THR A 188 13.96 4.54 -9.33
CA THR A 188 15.18 4.33 -8.52
C THR A 188 15.02 4.70 -7.05
N ALA A 189 13.79 4.79 -6.56
CA ALA A 189 13.49 5.11 -5.17
C ALA A 189 14.27 4.22 -4.18
N ALA A 190 14.59 4.75 -3.00
CA ALA A 190 15.19 3.96 -1.93
C ALA A 190 14.18 2.93 -1.40
N ALA A 191 14.68 1.77 -0.98
CA ALA A 191 13.86 0.80 -0.25
C ALA A 191 13.50 1.34 1.13
N ASN A 192 12.33 0.97 1.64
CA ASN A 192 11.86 1.23 2.99
C ASN A 192 11.62 -0.07 3.77
#